data_f1190a8c23d3e8d54cb0c9b3f9f2c434
#
_entry.id   f1190a8c23d3e8d54cb0c9b3f9f2c434
#
_cell.length_a   1.000
_cell.length_b   1.000
_cell.length_c   1.000
_cell.angle_alpha   90.00
_cell.angle_beta   90.00
_cell.angle_gamma   90.00
#
_symmetry.space_group_name_H-M   'P 1'
#
loop_
_entity.id
_entity.type
_entity.pdbx_description
1 polymer ?
#
loop_
_entity_poly.entity_id
_entity_poly.type
_entity_poly.pdbx_seq_one_letter_code
_entity_poly.pdbx_strand_id
1 'polypeptide(L)'
;MINTELLLAAWLEKLQKKWDTEEYYYDVEEAKKVFKFVSKLTNDRGASRNFDLLEFQFEIITEILCVKRRSDGKRKHREAHINIPRKNGKSFLAAIIVVYLFFCQRHIFGALFILTANTTKQAGELYGTVEHFIKANKTLRRYCKITSSTKTIIRKDNGNKLMVLSSDADNADSFNDYVAVLDEIHQAKNDEMYGKLRTGQGAWDEPLIMTITTASSGEDPANPEMQLYTMAKKIEAGEVNDQSFYYRIYEADKDCNVEDETQWYKSNPALGVFRKLEDLANYAKRIRLMPLQENMFRRMFLNQHVALDHEKGAINMDLWDLCTKKVDTKDLEGWKCWGGLDLSSKNDITGFVLVFYEETTGRFIVVPYLYTPKETVAYRQHKDNNPYEYWIKKGDLIALDGKYVNFERFLDHAVELDEKYRIEQIGFDQWGSTTIINRLEDRWDVIPIGQGTKTMTQVINDFENLLVDERLVIAENECFRFMAKNCIAVYDEMLGVKYSKKKSKFKIDGVIAMLMGLLLCIEENGIEHYNPVEYLDAM
;
A
#
# COMPACT_ATOMS: atom_id res chain seq x y z
N MET A 1 -35.06 -14.38 6.84
CA MET A 1 -34.89 -13.16 6.04
C MET A 1 -35.42 -12.00 6.86
N ILE A 2 -34.55 -11.11 7.33
CA ILE A 2 -34.98 -9.88 8.01
C ILE A 2 -35.69 -9.04 6.93
N ASN A 3 -36.89 -8.57 7.25
CA ASN A 3 -37.72 -7.81 6.30
C ASN A 3 -36.99 -6.48 5.99
N THR A 4 -36.49 -6.31 4.78
CA THR A 4 -35.74 -5.14 4.30
C THR A 4 -36.52 -3.83 4.52
N GLU A 5 -37.86 -3.88 4.51
CA GLU A 5 -38.72 -2.72 4.76
C GLU A 5 -38.67 -2.30 6.23
N LEU A 6 -38.65 -3.27 7.16
CA LEU A 6 -38.56 -2.97 8.61
C LEU A 6 -37.18 -2.38 8.96
N LEU A 7 -36.10 -2.91 8.36
CA LEU A 7 -34.76 -2.33 8.55
C LEU A 7 -34.69 -0.89 8.04
N LEU A 8 -35.21 -0.65 6.84
CA LEU A 8 -35.24 0.69 6.27
C LEU A 8 -36.04 1.65 7.15
N ALA A 9 -37.20 1.22 7.67
CA ALA A 9 -38.01 2.06 8.56
C ALA A 9 -37.24 2.45 9.84
N ALA A 10 -36.55 1.50 10.46
CA ALA A 10 -35.73 1.77 11.66
C ALA A 10 -34.57 2.74 11.38
N TRP A 11 -33.89 2.59 10.25
CA TRP A 11 -32.80 3.52 9.85
C TRP A 11 -33.32 4.93 9.58
N LEU A 12 -34.45 5.06 8.91
CA LEU A 12 -35.08 6.34 8.62
C LEU A 12 -35.49 7.05 9.90
N GLU A 13 -36.13 6.34 10.85
CA GLU A 13 -36.53 6.89 12.16
C GLU A 13 -35.31 7.39 12.96
N LYS A 14 -34.26 6.59 13.03
CA LYS A 14 -32.98 6.95 13.69
C LYS A 14 -32.39 8.24 13.13
N LEU A 15 -32.30 8.35 11.80
CA LEU A 15 -31.69 9.50 11.16
C LEU A 15 -32.60 10.74 11.21
N GLN A 16 -33.92 10.56 11.10
CA GLN A 16 -34.87 11.65 11.26
C GLN A 16 -34.75 12.24 12.66
N LYS A 17 -34.76 11.41 13.72
CA LYS A 17 -34.57 11.86 15.09
C LYS A 17 -33.25 12.58 15.33
N LYS A 18 -32.18 12.14 14.68
CA LYS A 18 -30.82 12.76 14.76
C LYS A 18 -30.80 14.15 14.18
N TRP A 19 -31.45 14.36 13.04
CA TRP A 19 -31.30 15.55 12.20
C TRP A 19 -32.50 16.51 12.23
N ASP A 20 -33.57 16.17 12.98
CA ASP A 20 -34.71 17.06 13.13
C ASP A 20 -34.45 18.10 14.25
N THR A 21 -33.87 19.22 13.84
CA THR A 21 -33.46 20.36 14.69
C THR A 21 -34.14 21.65 14.22
N GLU A 22 -33.90 22.75 14.92
CA GLU A 22 -34.43 24.08 14.51
C GLU A 22 -33.88 24.53 13.16
N GLU A 23 -32.63 24.15 12.83
CA GLU A 23 -31.93 24.60 11.62
C GLU A 23 -32.03 23.59 10.46
N TYR A 24 -32.16 22.31 10.77
CA TYR A 24 -32.06 21.22 9.79
C TYR A 24 -33.24 20.24 9.91
N TYR A 25 -33.47 19.52 8.81
CA TYR A 25 -34.37 18.37 8.80
C TYR A 25 -33.80 17.25 7.90
N TYR A 26 -34.21 16.04 8.18
CA TYR A 26 -33.88 14.89 7.35
C TYR A 26 -35.02 14.64 6.36
N ASP A 27 -34.71 14.72 5.06
CA ASP A 27 -35.66 14.50 3.98
C ASP A 27 -35.87 12.97 3.78
N VAL A 28 -36.86 12.44 4.51
CA VAL A 28 -37.21 11.00 4.51
C VAL A 28 -37.64 10.55 3.11
N GLU A 29 -38.36 11.39 2.35
CA GLU A 29 -38.82 11.01 1.01
C GLU A 29 -37.66 10.95 0.01
N GLU A 30 -36.70 11.84 0.12
CA GLU A 30 -35.48 11.78 -0.67
C GLU A 30 -34.64 10.53 -0.27
N ALA A 31 -34.51 10.21 1.02
CA ALA A 31 -33.81 9.02 1.49
C ALA A 31 -34.43 7.71 0.98
N LYS A 32 -35.76 7.62 0.94
CA LYS A 32 -36.47 6.51 0.30
C LYS A 32 -36.15 6.40 -1.21
N LYS A 33 -36.07 7.53 -1.90
CA LYS A 33 -35.66 7.55 -3.32
C LYS A 33 -34.22 7.08 -3.50
N VAL A 34 -33.30 7.53 -2.66
CA VAL A 34 -31.90 7.06 -2.62
C VAL A 34 -31.86 5.56 -2.45
N PHE A 35 -32.53 5.02 -1.44
CA PHE A 35 -32.58 3.58 -1.20
C PHE A 35 -33.10 2.80 -2.41
N LYS A 36 -34.24 3.25 -2.98
CA LYS A 36 -34.84 2.65 -4.18
C LYS A 36 -33.93 2.74 -5.41
N PHE A 37 -33.17 3.82 -5.52
CA PHE A 37 -32.19 3.98 -6.61
C PHE A 37 -31.06 2.97 -6.45
N VAL A 38 -30.47 2.89 -5.26
CA VAL A 38 -29.35 2.01 -4.97
C VAL A 38 -29.71 0.54 -5.13
N SER A 39 -30.94 0.12 -4.72
CA SER A 39 -31.41 -1.26 -4.89
C SER A 39 -31.49 -1.73 -6.36
N LYS A 40 -31.39 -0.81 -7.33
CA LYS A 40 -31.36 -1.11 -8.76
C LYS A 40 -29.96 -1.11 -9.37
N LEU A 41 -28.94 -0.79 -8.58
CA LEU A 41 -27.54 -0.91 -8.99
C LEU A 41 -27.08 -2.36 -8.81
N THR A 42 -26.02 -2.72 -9.51
CA THR A 42 -25.44 -4.07 -9.45
C THR A 42 -23.97 -4.00 -9.14
N ASN A 43 -23.46 -4.95 -8.38
CA ASN A 43 -22.02 -5.06 -8.12
C ASN A 43 -21.23 -5.27 -9.41
N ASP A 44 -20.07 -4.64 -9.49
CA ASP A 44 -19.07 -4.84 -10.54
C ASP A 44 -18.13 -6.01 -10.24
N ARG A 45 -18.02 -6.38 -8.96
CA ARG A 45 -17.14 -7.43 -8.44
C ARG A 45 -17.83 -8.20 -7.31
N GLY A 46 -17.41 -9.44 -7.08
CA GLY A 46 -17.86 -10.26 -5.94
C GLY A 46 -18.77 -11.42 -6.32
N ALA A 47 -19.17 -12.19 -5.31
CA ALA A 47 -19.94 -13.42 -5.47
C ALA A 47 -21.44 -13.19 -5.83
N SER A 48 -21.97 -11.98 -5.59
CA SER A 48 -23.37 -11.63 -5.88
C SER A 48 -23.44 -10.37 -6.74
N ARG A 49 -24.34 -10.37 -7.71
CA ARG A 49 -24.66 -9.18 -8.49
C ARG A 49 -25.62 -8.24 -7.76
N ASN A 50 -26.37 -8.75 -6.80
CA ASN A 50 -27.25 -7.94 -5.98
C ASN A 50 -26.43 -7.19 -4.94
N PHE A 51 -26.81 -5.95 -4.70
CA PHE A 51 -26.18 -5.10 -3.73
C PHE A 51 -27.16 -4.77 -2.59
N ASP A 52 -26.81 -5.21 -1.40
CA ASP A 52 -27.53 -4.88 -0.17
C ASP A 52 -26.75 -3.82 0.60
N LEU A 53 -27.36 -2.64 0.80
CA LEU A 53 -26.78 -1.58 1.61
C LEU A 53 -26.66 -2.02 3.07
N LEU A 54 -25.49 -1.82 3.66
CA LEU A 54 -25.32 -1.90 5.11
C LEU A 54 -25.75 -0.57 5.77
N GLU A 55 -26.11 -0.65 7.05
CA GLU A 55 -26.57 0.52 7.81
C GLU A 55 -25.62 1.71 7.69
N PHE A 56 -24.31 1.49 7.94
CA PHE A 56 -23.32 2.56 7.87
C PHE A 56 -23.23 3.21 6.48
N GLN A 57 -23.41 2.44 5.42
CA GLN A 57 -23.41 2.96 4.05
C GLN A 57 -24.65 3.80 3.79
N PHE A 58 -25.82 3.30 4.23
CA PHE A 58 -27.07 4.05 4.14
C PHE A 58 -26.99 5.37 4.90
N GLU A 59 -26.47 5.34 6.14
CA GLU A 59 -26.27 6.54 6.95
C GLU A 59 -25.39 7.56 6.20
N ILE A 60 -24.19 7.18 5.77
CA ILE A 60 -23.26 8.10 5.09
C ILE A 60 -23.88 8.71 3.84
N ILE A 61 -24.48 7.87 2.98
CA ILE A 61 -25.08 8.32 1.73
C ILE A 61 -26.21 9.31 2.00
N THR A 62 -27.12 8.96 2.91
CA THR A 62 -28.32 9.78 3.12
C THR A 62 -28.07 10.99 4.02
N GLU A 63 -27.12 10.92 4.95
CA GLU A 63 -26.71 12.12 5.69
C GLU A 63 -26.10 13.16 4.76
N ILE A 64 -25.25 12.75 3.81
CA ILE A 64 -24.69 13.68 2.81
C ILE A 64 -25.78 14.25 1.89
N LEU A 65 -26.71 13.41 1.42
CA LEU A 65 -27.66 13.80 0.37
C LEU A 65 -28.98 14.36 0.90
N CYS A 66 -29.44 13.90 2.06
CA CYS A 66 -30.83 14.11 2.51
C CYS A 66 -30.97 15.03 3.73
N VAL A 67 -29.88 15.44 4.36
CA VAL A 67 -29.97 16.48 5.40
C VAL A 67 -30.06 17.85 4.73
N LYS A 68 -31.14 18.58 5.03
CA LYS A 68 -31.49 19.85 4.40
C LYS A 68 -31.57 20.97 5.42
N ARG A 69 -31.25 22.18 4.99
CA ARG A 69 -31.44 23.41 5.78
C ARG A 69 -32.92 23.80 5.74
N ARG A 70 -33.51 24.16 6.87
CA ARG A 70 -34.90 24.64 6.91
C ARG A 70 -35.08 26.00 6.27
N SER A 71 -34.02 26.82 6.22
CA SER A 71 -34.03 28.17 5.69
C SER A 71 -34.31 28.23 4.17
N ASP A 72 -33.79 27.27 3.40
CA ASP A 72 -33.87 27.30 1.92
C ASP A 72 -34.12 25.95 1.27
N GLY A 73 -34.24 24.87 2.07
CA GLY A 73 -34.46 23.51 1.60
C GLY A 73 -33.27 22.89 0.86
N LYS A 74 -32.14 23.57 0.82
CA LYS A 74 -30.93 23.05 0.15
C LYS A 74 -30.17 22.10 1.05
N ARG A 75 -29.31 21.29 0.43
CA ARG A 75 -28.47 20.33 1.13
C ARG A 75 -27.54 21.03 2.13
N LYS A 76 -27.45 20.46 3.34
CA LYS A 76 -26.59 20.96 4.41
C LYS A 76 -25.10 20.80 4.05
N HIS A 77 -24.71 19.60 3.65
CA HIS A 77 -23.32 19.24 3.48
C HIS A 77 -22.82 19.58 2.07
N ARG A 78 -21.79 20.41 2.01
CA ARG A 78 -21.10 20.81 0.77
C ARG A 78 -19.73 20.14 0.64
N GLU A 79 -19.23 19.62 1.74
CA GLU A 79 -17.96 18.96 1.86
C GLU A 79 -18.12 17.69 2.69
N ALA A 80 -17.49 16.58 2.27
CA ALA A 80 -17.55 15.30 2.97
C ALA A 80 -16.18 14.64 3.03
N HIS A 81 -15.74 14.29 4.25
CA HIS A 81 -14.53 13.54 4.50
C HIS A 81 -14.86 12.16 5.08
N ILE A 82 -14.55 11.10 4.33
CA ILE A 82 -14.85 9.72 4.71
C ILE A 82 -13.55 8.96 4.87
N ASN A 83 -13.19 8.66 6.12
CA ASN A 83 -11.96 7.98 6.48
C ASN A 83 -12.29 6.60 7.07
N ILE A 84 -12.06 5.55 6.30
CA ILE A 84 -12.41 4.17 6.63
C ILE A 84 -11.28 3.24 6.17
N PRO A 85 -10.92 2.17 6.92
CA PRO A 85 -9.90 1.19 6.52
C PRO A 85 -10.14 0.58 5.14
N ARG A 86 -9.10 -0.01 4.59
CA ARG A 86 -9.16 -0.71 3.31
C ARG A 86 -10.20 -1.84 3.32
N LYS A 87 -10.79 -2.14 2.15
CA LYS A 87 -11.77 -3.22 1.93
C LYS A 87 -13.13 -3.03 2.62
N ASN A 88 -13.46 -1.81 3.06
CA ASN A 88 -14.78 -1.46 3.60
C ASN A 88 -15.70 -0.77 2.57
N GLY A 89 -15.40 -0.82 1.28
CA GLY A 89 -16.27 -0.36 0.21
C GLY A 89 -16.29 1.15 -0.03
N LYS A 90 -15.22 1.90 0.32
CA LYS A 90 -15.13 3.37 0.14
C LYS A 90 -15.47 3.84 -1.28
N SER A 91 -14.74 3.34 -2.27
CA SER A 91 -14.89 3.79 -3.67
C SER A 91 -16.26 3.44 -4.23
N PHE A 92 -16.84 2.30 -3.77
CA PHE A 92 -18.20 1.92 -4.12
C PHE A 92 -19.25 2.89 -3.57
N LEU A 93 -19.10 3.30 -2.31
CA LEU A 93 -19.95 4.28 -1.64
C LEU A 93 -19.88 5.64 -2.35
N ALA A 94 -18.67 6.09 -2.71
CA ALA A 94 -18.48 7.31 -3.47
C ALA A 94 -19.14 7.24 -4.85
N ALA A 95 -18.98 6.12 -5.57
CA ALA A 95 -19.61 5.90 -6.86
C ALA A 95 -21.14 5.99 -6.80
N ILE A 96 -21.77 5.47 -5.74
CA ILE A 96 -23.23 5.59 -5.53
C ILE A 96 -23.65 7.05 -5.43
N ILE A 97 -22.98 7.83 -4.58
CA ILE A 97 -23.29 9.25 -4.37
C ILE A 97 -23.13 10.03 -5.67
N VAL A 98 -22.05 9.79 -6.40
CA VAL A 98 -21.78 10.43 -7.70
C VAL A 98 -22.87 10.09 -8.71
N VAL A 99 -23.22 8.81 -8.87
CA VAL A 99 -24.22 8.38 -9.84
C VAL A 99 -25.61 8.91 -9.46
N TYR A 100 -25.95 8.91 -8.17
CA TYR A 100 -27.20 9.48 -7.70
C TYR A 100 -27.30 10.98 -8.06
N LEU A 101 -26.31 11.79 -7.71
CA LEU A 101 -26.27 13.20 -8.04
C LEU A 101 -26.27 13.44 -9.56
N PHE A 102 -25.54 12.62 -10.31
CA PHE A 102 -25.45 12.72 -11.76
C PHE A 102 -26.80 12.49 -12.47
N PHE A 103 -27.68 11.65 -11.95
CA PHE A 103 -28.96 11.31 -12.56
C PHE A 103 -30.17 11.93 -11.90
N CYS A 104 -30.16 12.13 -10.59
CA CYS A 104 -31.36 12.51 -9.84
C CYS A 104 -31.50 14.02 -9.63
N GLN A 105 -30.45 14.80 -9.76
CA GLN A 105 -30.49 16.29 -9.73
C GLN A 105 -30.91 16.83 -11.10
N ARG A 106 -32.22 16.77 -11.37
CA ARG A 106 -32.76 17.07 -12.72
C ARG A 106 -32.69 18.56 -13.10
N HIS A 107 -32.66 19.45 -12.11
CA HIS A 107 -32.58 20.90 -12.30
C HIS A 107 -31.17 21.39 -12.63
N ILE A 108 -30.14 20.53 -12.48
CA ILE A 108 -28.76 20.85 -12.78
C ILE A 108 -28.42 20.43 -14.21
N PHE A 109 -27.90 21.38 -14.99
CA PHE A 109 -27.51 21.15 -16.40
C PHE A 109 -26.12 21.75 -16.67
N GLY A 110 -25.38 21.11 -17.58
CA GLY A 110 -24.01 21.53 -17.94
C GLY A 110 -22.98 21.36 -16.81
N ALA A 111 -23.33 20.64 -15.74
CA ALA A 111 -22.47 20.48 -14.58
C ALA A 111 -21.32 19.51 -14.84
N LEU A 112 -20.17 19.85 -14.25
CA LEU A 112 -18.97 19.03 -14.30
C LEU A 112 -18.84 18.19 -13.02
N PHE A 113 -18.61 16.88 -13.21
CA PHE A 113 -18.33 15.89 -12.18
C PHE A 113 -16.90 15.41 -12.36
N ILE A 114 -16.04 15.59 -11.37
CA ILE A 114 -14.62 15.24 -11.42
C ILE A 114 -14.33 14.07 -10.49
N LEU A 115 -13.65 13.07 -11.01
CA LEU A 115 -13.07 11.99 -10.22
C LEU A 115 -11.55 12.11 -10.31
N THR A 116 -10.87 12.22 -9.18
CA THR A 116 -9.42 12.29 -9.13
C THR A 116 -8.84 11.44 -8.01
N ALA A 117 -7.59 11.07 -8.12
CA ALA A 117 -6.78 10.36 -7.14
C ALA A 117 -5.32 10.70 -7.39
N ASN A 118 -4.41 10.21 -6.55
CA ASN A 118 -2.98 10.44 -6.71
C ASN A 118 -2.42 9.97 -8.08
N THR A 119 -3.03 8.96 -8.68
CA THR A 119 -2.71 8.49 -10.03
C THR A 119 -3.95 8.36 -10.90
N THR A 120 -3.80 8.57 -12.21
CA THR A 120 -4.89 8.35 -13.20
C THR A 120 -5.41 6.91 -13.19
N LYS A 121 -4.58 5.94 -12.79
CA LYS A 121 -4.98 4.53 -12.66
C LYS A 121 -5.96 4.35 -11.50
N GLN A 122 -5.66 4.91 -10.33
CA GLN A 122 -6.54 4.85 -9.15
C GLN A 122 -7.86 5.58 -9.39
N ALA A 123 -7.83 6.81 -9.91
CA ALA A 123 -9.06 7.51 -10.30
C ALA A 123 -9.87 6.73 -11.35
N GLY A 124 -9.19 5.95 -12.19
CA GLY A 124 -9.79 5.05 -13.17
C GLY A 124 -10.53 3.86 -12.54
N GLU A 125 -10.18 3.42 -11.34
CA GLU A 125 -10.92 2.35 -10.63
C GLU A 125 -12.28 2.86 -10.14
N LEU A 126 -12.34 4.04 -9.55
CA LEU A 126 -13.60 4.68 -9.17
C LEU A 126 -14.48 4.94 -10.40
N TYR A 127 -13.88 5.45 -11.48
CA TYR A 127 -14.58 5.64 -12.75
C TYR A 127 -15.15 4.31 -13.30
N GLY A 128 -14.38 3.22 -13.21
CA GLY A 128 -14.81 1.88 -13.66
C GLY A 128 -16.07 1.42 -12.93
N THR A 129 -16.18 1.66 -11.63
CA THR A 129 -17.38 1.34 -10.85
C THR A 129 -18.57 2.22 -11.27
N VAL A 130 -18.37 3.52 -11.47
CA VAL A 130 -19.41 4.44 -12.01
C VAL A 130 -19.87 4.00 -13.40
N GLU A 131 -18.92 3.70 -14.28
CA GLU A 131 -19.21 3.22 -15.64
C GLU A 131 -19.98 1.91 -15.62
N HIS A 132 -19.62 0.99 -14.73
CA HIS A 132 -20.34 -0.29 -14.55
C HIS A 132 -21.80 -0.05 -14.15
N PHE A 133 -22.07 0.77 -13.14
CA PHE A 133 -23.42 1.08 -12.70
C PHE A 133 -24.29 1.61 -13.85
N ILE A 134 -23.72 2.47 -14.68
CA ILE A 134 -24.42 3.04 -15.82
C ILE A 134 -24.62 2.00 -16.93
N LYS A 135 -23.58 1.22 -17.26
CA LYS A 135 -23.65 0.21 -18.34
C LYS A 135 -24.58 -0.96 -18.01
N ALA A 136 -24.59 -1.40 -16.75
CA ALA A 136 -25.42 -2.50 -16.28
C ALA A 136 -26.92 -2.14 -16.23
N ASN A 137 -27.25 -0.86 -16.04
CA ASN A 137 -28.62 -0.38 -15.99
C ASN A 137 -29.08 0.18 -17.35
N LYS A 138 -29.99 -0.53 -18.05
CA LYS A 138 -30.47 -0.14 -19.39
C LYS A 138 -31.04 1.29 -19.44
N THR A 139 -31.73 1.72 -18.39
CA THR A 139 -32.33 3.07 -18.30
C THR A 139 -31.23 4.13 -18.21
N LEU A 140 -30.26 3.97 -17.30
CA LEU A 140 -29.17 4.95 -17.15
C LEU A 140 -28.29 5.02 -18.40
N ARG A 141 -27.96 3.85 -18.98
CA ARG A 141 -27.15 3.78 -20.21
C ARG A 141 -27.75 4.54 -21.38
N ARG A 142 -29.07 4.52 -21.54
CA ARG A 142 -29.78 5.19 -22.64
C ARG A 142 -29.52 6.70 -22.66
N TYR A 143 -29.40 7.32 -21.49
CA TYR A 143 -29.16 8.75 -21.32
C TYR A 143 -27.71 9.17 -21.47
N CYS A 144 -26.77 8.23 -21.59
CA CYS A 144 -25.35 8.55 -21.58
C CYS A 144 -24.65 8.31 -22.92
N LYS A 145 -23.68 9.16 -23.24
CA LYS A 145 -22.58 8.89 -24.15
C LYS A 145 -21.34 8.58 -23.31
N ILE A 146 -20.82 7.37 -23.44
CA ILE A 146 -19.66 6.89 -22.68
C ILE A 146 -18.49 6.74 -23.63
N THR A 147 -17.34 7.34 -23.25
CA THR A 147 -16.06 7.23 -23.98
C THR A 147 -15.02 6.67 -23.03
N SER A 148 -14.89 5.34 -23.02
CA SER A 148 -14.04 4.63 -22.04
C SER A 148 -12.54 4.96 -22.20
N SER A 149 -12.06 5.24 -23.42
CA SER A 149 -10.67 5.63 -23.69
C SER A 149 -10.24 6.92 -22.99
N THR A 150 -11.15 7.90 -22.94
CA THR A 150 -10.93 9.20 -22.26
C THR A 150 -11.54 9.24 -20.86
N LYS A 151 -12.11 8.12 -20.39
CA LYS A 151 -12.81 8.02 -19.11
C LYS A 151 -13.82 9.16 -18.90
N THR A 152 -14.69 9.36 -19.89
CA THR A 152 -15.65 10.47 -19.92
C THR A 152 -17.06 9.96 -20.15
N ILE A 153 -18.02 10.46 -19.39
CA ILE A 153 -19.45 10.17 -19.51
C ILE A 153 -20.21 11.50 -19.65
N ILE A 154 -21.04 11.62 -20.68
CA ILE A 154 -21.85 12.82 -20.92
C ILE A 154 -23.31 12.42 -20.93
N ARG A 155 -24.14 13.10 -20.16
CA ARG A 155 -25.59 13.00 -20.22
C ARG A 155 -26.12 13.76 -21.44
N LYS A 156 -26.94 13.10 -22.23
CA LYS A 156 -27.48 13.62 -23.49
C LYS A 156 -28.62 14.62 -23.29
N ASP A 157 -29.32 14.50 -22.17
CA ASP A 157 -30.53 15.29 -21.87
C ASP A 157 -30.24 16.64 -21.22
N ASN A 158 -29.15 16.76 -20.46
CA ASN A 158 -28.82 17.99 -19.73
C ASN A 158 -27.36 18.45 -19.89
N GLY A 159 -26.54 17.72 -20.63
CA GLY A 159 -25.14 18.08 -20.88
C GLY A 159 -24.18 17.88 -19.71
N ASN A 160 -24.63 17.33 -18.58
CA ASN A 160 -23.74 17.05 -17.46
C ASN A 160 -22.62 16.10 -17.90
N LYS A 161 -21.39 16.42 -17.48
CA LYS A 161 -20.18 15.68 -17.87
C LYS A 161 -19.47 15.13 -16.64
N LEU A 162 -19.15 13.85 -16.65
CA LEU A 162 -18.29 13.21 -15.67
C LEU A 162 -16.98 12.81 -16.34
N MET A 163 -15.86 13.10 -15.69
CA MET A 163 -14.54 12.78 -16.21
C MET A 163 -13.53 12.47 -15.10
N VAL A 164 -12.48 11.75 -15.49
CA VAL A 164 -11.29 11.55 -14.63
C VAL A 164 -10.30 12.67 -14.89
N LEU A 165 -9.75 13.22 -13.81
CA LEU A 165 -8.68 14.20 -13.84
C LEU A 165 -7.41 13.59 -13.24
N SER A 166 -6.27 13.85 -13.88
CA SER A 166 -4.96 13.50 -13.30
C SER A 166 -4.57 14.49 -12.22
N SER A 167 -3.89 14.03 -11.17
CA SER A 167 -3.34 14.88 -10.11
C SER A 167 -2.30 15.90 -10.61
N ASP A 168 -1.67 15.63 -11.75
CA ASP A 168 -0.65 16.53 -12.36
C ASP A 168 -1.26 17.51 -13.36
N ALA A 169 -2.58 17.71 -13.38
CA ALA A 169 -3.22 18.60 -14.34
C ALA A 169 -3.03 20.06 -13.95
N ASP A 170 -2.09 20.74 -14.61
CA ASP A 170 -1.82 22.19 -14.47
C ASP A 170 -3.05 23.07 -14.76
N ASN A 171 -4.09 22.52 -15.38
CA ASN A 171 -5.29 23.26 -15.82
C ASN A 171 -6.49 23.14 -14.86
N ALA A 172 -6.30 22.65 -13.64
CA ALA A 172 -7.41 22.49 -12.68
C ALA A 172 -8.01 23.84 -12.20
N ASP A 173 -7.30 24.94 -12.35
CA ASP A 173 -7.73 26.28 -11.94
C ASP A 173 -8.95 26.83 -12.72
N SER A 174 -9.28 26.21 -13.86
CA SER A 174 -10.39 26.68 -14.74
C SER A 174 -11.69 25.88 -14.59
N PHE A 175 -11.74 24.89 -13.68
CA PHE A 175 -12.94 24.05 -13.55
C PHE A 175 -14.01 24.71 -12.67
N ASN A 176 -15.24 24.66 -13.16
CA ASN A 176 -16.45 25.01 -12.42
C ASN A 176 -17.18 23.69 -12.13
N ASP A 177 -16.62 22.91 -11.20
CA ASP A 177 -17.12 21.60 -10.85
C ASP A 177 -18.30 21.67 -9.88
N TYR A 178 -19.32 20.86 -10.14
CA TYR A 178 -20.47 20.67 -9.25
C TYR A 178 -20.22 19.59 -8.22
N VAL A 179 -19.58 18.50 -8.63
CA VAL A 179 -19.16 17.41 -7.75
C VAL A 179 -17.71 17.05 -8.04
N ALA A 180 -16.89 17.01 -7.00
CA ALA A 180 -15.53 16.50 -7.06
C ALA A 180 -15.33 15.36 -6.05
N VAL A 181 -14.67 14.29 -6.46
CA VAL A 181 -14.26 13.20 -5.58
C VAL A 181 -12.75 13.03 -5.67
N LEU A 182 -12.09 13.11 -4.50
CA LEU A 182 -10.68 12.84 -4.34
C LEU A 182 -10.54 11.49 -3.61
N ASP A 183 -10.12 10.46 -4.35
CA ASP A 183 -9.90 9.13 -3.80
C ASP A 183 -8.47 8.99 -3.28
N GLU A 184 -8.31 8.33 -2.14
CA GLU A 184 -7.04 8.07 -1.45
C GLU A 184 -6.20 9.33 -1.19
N ILE A 185 -6.86 10.40 -0.68
CA ILE A 185 -6.24 11.72 -0.46
C ILE A 185 -5.03 11.66 0.50
N HIS A 186 -4.92 10.63 1.35
CA HIS A 186 -3.74 10.43 2.21
C HIS A 186 -2.41 10.29 1.44
N GLN A 187 -2.48 9.99 0.14
CA GLN A 187 -1.31 9.86 -0.74
C GLN A 187 -0.96 11.16 -1.46
N ALA A 188 -1.78 12.19 -1.35
CA ALA A 188 -1.52 13.47 -2.00
C ALA A 188 -0.26 14.13 -1.41
N LYS A 189 0.57 14.69 -2.28
CA LYS A 189 1.83 15.36 -1.89
C LYS A 189 1.59 16.73 -1.24
N ASN A 190 0.50 17.38 -1.62
CA ASN A 190 0.08 18.70 -1.14
C ASN A 190 -1.44 18.85 -1.29
N ASP A 191 -1.97 19.96 -0.82
CA ASP A 191 -3.40 20.28 -0.85
C ASP A 191 -3.84 21.05 -2.14
N GLU A 192 -2.95 21.22 -3.11
CA GLU A 192 -3.19 22.04 -4.30
C GLU A 192 -4.42 21.59 -5.09
N MET A 193 -4.54 20.29 -5.40
CA MET A 193 -5.69 19.76 -6.15
C MET A 193 -7.00 19.95 -5.37
N TYR A 194 -6.98 19.67 -4.07
CA TYR A 194 -8.13 19.89 -3.21
C TYR A 194 -8.54 21.37 -3.19
N GLY A 195 -7.58 22.28 -3.04
CA GLY A 195 -7.82 23.73 -3.04
C GLY A 195 -8.40 24.23 -4.37
N LYS A 196 -7.85 23.78 -5.51
CA LYS A 196 -8.36 24.13 -6.85
C LYS A 196 -9.81 23.71 -7.06
N LEU A 197 -10.14 22.46 -6.74
CA LEU A 197 -11.51 21.95 -6.87
C LEU A 197 -12.45 22.64 -5.88
N ARG A 198 -12.02 22.88 -4.65
CA ARG A 198 -12.83 23.58 -3.65
C ARG A 198 -13.18 25.02 -4.04
N THR A 199 -12.23 25.73 -4.64
CA THR A 199 -12.46 27.10 -5.13
C THR A 199 -13.30 27.14 -6.41
N GLY A 200 -13.21 26.12 -7.28
CA GLY A 200 -14.00 25.98 -8.50
C GLY A 200 -15.51 25.85 -8.26
N GLN A 201 -15.91 25.46 -7.06
CA GLN A 201 -17.32 25.23 -6.70
C GLN A 201 -18.12 26.48 -6.33
N GLY A 202 -17.49 27.66 -6.29
CA GLY A 202 -18.08 28.88 -5.76
C GLY A 202 -19.38 29.34 -6.42
N ALA A 203 -19.61 29.00 -7.69
CA ALA A 203 -20.80 29.40 -8.46
C ALA A 203 -22.02 28.48 -8.21
N TRP A 204 -21.87 27.36 -7.54
CA TRP A 204 -22.94 26.39 -7.33
C TRP A 204 -23.61 26.55 -5.96
N ASP A 205 -24.92 26.38 -5.93
CA ASP A 205 -25.72 26.46 -4.70
C ASP A 205 -25.52 25.25 -3.75
N GLU A 206 -25.46 24.07 -4.35
CA GLU A 206 -25.32 22.79 -3.64
C GLU A 206 -24.17 21.92 -4.22
N PRO A 207 -22.94 22.45 -4.31
CA PRO A 207 -21.81 21.65 -4.77
C PRO A 207 -21.45 20.59 -3.74
N LEU A 208 -20.66 19.59 -4.13
CA LEU A 208 -20.11 18.60 -3.22
C LEU A 208 -18.66 18.31 -3.57
N ILE A 209 -17.75 18.56 -2.64
CA ILE A 209 -16.42 17.98 -2.66
C ILE A 209 -16.37 16.83 -1.66
N MET A 210 -15.93 15.68 -2.10
CA MET A 210 -15.86 14.48 -1.27
C MET A 210 -14.48 13.88 -1.32
N THR A 211 -13.89 13.66 -0.14
CA THR A 211 -12.63 12.96 0.04
C THR A 211 -12.88 11.60 0.67
N ILE A 212 -12.34 10.54 0.07
CA ILE A 212 -12.40 9.18 0.59
C ILE A 212 -10.99 8.64 0.78
N THR A 213 -10.70 8.04 1.93
CA THR A 213 -9.34 7.73 2.30
C THR A 213 -9.22 6.67 3.40
N THR A 214 -8.00 6.26 3.68
CA THR A 214 -7.54 5.63 4.93
C THR A 214 -6.60 6.60 5.65
N ALA A 215 -6.22 6.30 6.89
CA ALA A 215 -5.29 7.11 7.66
C ALA A 215 -3.94 7.28 6.94
N SER A 216 -3.38 8.48 6.97
CA SER A 216 -2.00 8.77 6.58
C SER A 216 -1.00 8.29 7.63
N SER A 217 0.31 8.54 7.41
CA SER A 217 1.34 8.22 8.42
C SER A 217 1.25 9.09 9.68
N GLY A 218 0.55 10.22 9.62
CA GLY A 218 0.47 11.16 10.72
C GLY A 218 1.72 12.02 10.94
N GLU A 219 2.78 11.81 10.15
CA GLU A 219 4.07 12.52 10.30
C GLU A 219 4.09 13.89 9.63
N ASP A 220 3.28 14.09 8.61
CA ASP A 220 3.24 15.33 7.84
C ASP A 220 1.95 16.11 8.11
N PRO A 221 2.01 17.18 8.93
CA PRO A 221 0.86 18.04 9.17
C PRO A 221 0.35 18.78 7.92
N ALA A 222 1.17 18.88 6.87
CA ALA A 222 0.78 19.49 5.59
C ALA A 222 0.03 18.52 4.68
N ASN A 223 0.00 17.22 5.01
CA ASN A 223 -0.78 16.25 4.26
C ASN A 223 -2.28 16.62 4.31
N PRO A 224 -2.97 16.72 3.16
CA PRO A 224 -4.36 17.17 3.14
C PRO A 224 -5.31 16.25 3.92
N GLU A 225 -5.04 14.95 4.00
CA GLU A 225 -5.81 14.04 4.83
C GLU A 225 -5.67 14.40 6.32
N MET A 226 -4.44 14.66 6.81
CA MET A 226 -4.22 15.07 8.19
C MET A 226 -4.88 16.40 8.54
N GLN A 227 -4.92 17.34 7.61
CA GLN A 227 -5.64 18.63 7.81
C GLN A 227 -7.14 18.39 7.98
N LEU A 228 -7.76 17.58 7.09
CA LEU A 228 -9.18 17.24 7.16
C LEU A 228 -9.53 16.40 8.38
N TYR A 229 -8.69 15.44 8.75
CA TYR A 229 -8.83 14.66 9.98
C TYR A 229 -8.76 15.57 11.21
N THR A 230 -7.77 16.45 11.29
CA THR A 230 -7.62 17.41 12.40
C THR A 230 -8.83 18.34 12.50
N MET A 231 -9.33 18.82 11.35
CA MET A 231 -10.55 19.63 11.31
C MET A 231 -11.76 18.85 11.83
N ALA A 232 -11.95 17.62 11.40
CA ALA A 232 -13.02 16.75 11.89
C ALA A 232 -12.94 16.57 13.42
N LYS A 233 -11.75 16.31 13.97
CA LYS A 233 -11.54 16.17 15.43
C LYS A 233 -11.80 17.46 16.19
N LYS A 234 -11.46 18.61 15.65
CA LYS A 234 -11.79 19.92 16.26
C LYS A 234 -13.29 20.20 16.26
N ILE A 235 -14.00 19.80 15.19
CA ILE A 235 -15.48 19.90 15.15
C ILE A 235 -16.09 18.95 16.17
N GLU A 236 -15.59 17.72 16.26
CA GLU A 236 -16.04 16.73 17.27
C GLU A 236 -15.84 17.23 18.71
N ALA A 237 -14.72 17.92 18.97
CA ALA A 237 -14.42 18.55 20.26
C ALA A 237 -15.19 19.85 20.53
N GLY A 238 -15.93 20.38 19.55
CA GLY A 238 -16.65 21.65 19.66
C GLY A 238 -15.76 22.91 19.57
N GLU A 239 -14.49 22.76 19.15
CA GLU A 239 -13.55 23.87 18.98
C GLU A 239 -13.82 24.66 17.70
N VAL A 240 -14.38 24.01 16.69
CA VAL A 240 -14.71 24.60 15.38
C VAL A 240 -16.19 24.28 15.07
N ASN A 241 -16.92 25.28 14.62
CA ASN A 241 -18.30 25.12 14.17
C ASN A 241 -18.39 25.27 12.66
N ASP A 242 -18.15 24.18 11.88
CA ASP A 242 -18.44 24.13 10.45
C ASP A 242 -19.56 23.11 10.18
N GLN A 243 -20.77 23.64 10.06
CA GLN A 243 -21.97 22.85 9.83
C GLN A 243 -22.08 22.30 8.40
N SER A 244 -21.30 22.82 7.46
CA SER A 244 -21.29 22.36 6.06
C SER A 244 -20.35 21.18 5.80
N PHE A 245 -19.44 20.92 6.72
CA PHE A 245 -18.47 19.83 6.66
C PHE A 245 -19.04 18.57 7.27
N TYR A 246 -19.21 17.54 6.46
CA TYR A 246 -19.56 16.19 6.90
C TYR A 246 -18.28 15.37 7.09
N TYR A 247 -18.18 14.65 8.17
CA TYR A 247 -17.10 13.69 8.35
C TYR A 247 -17.61 12.36 8.91
N ARG A 248 -16.96 11.29 8.53
CA ARG A 248 -17.17 9.96 9.11
C ARG A 248 -15.82 9.25 9.17
N ILE A 249 -15.36 9.02 10.39
CA ILE A 249 -14.07 8.40 10.69
C ILE A 249 -14.34 7.10 11.42
N TYR A 250 -13.84 5.99 10.89
CA TYR A 250 -13.87 4.68 11.51
C TYR A 250 -12.44 4.28 11.87
N GLU A 251 -12.09 4.39 13.13
CA GLU A 251 -10.74 4.11 13.64
C GLU A 251 -10.80 3.34 14.96
N ALA A 252 -9.78 2.52 15.21
CA ALA A 252 -9.57 1.88 16.49
C ALA A 252 -8.98 2.86 17.52
N ASP A 253 -9.06 2.52 18.80
CA ASP A 253 -8.45 3.31 19.86
C ASP A 253 -6.92 3.35 19.71
N LYS A 254 -6.30 4.49 20.02
CA LYS A 254 -4.90 4.79 19.70
C LYS A 254 -3.92 3.71 20.15
N ASP A 255 -4.03 3.24 21.39
CA ASP A 255 -3.09 2.31 22.00
C ASP A 255 -3.70 0.91 22.20
N CYS A 256 -4.65 0.52 21.33
CA CYS A 256 -5.34 -0.76 21.45
C CYS A 256 -4.39 -1.94 21.16
N ASN A 257 -4.70 -3.10 21.72
CA ASN A 257 -4.10 -4.35 21.30
C ASN A 257 -4.54 -4.68 19.87
N VAL A 258 -3.58 -4.97 18.99
CA VAL A 258 -3.85 -5.30 17.58
C VAL A 258 -4.67 -6.58 17.40
N GLU A 259 -4.71 -7.46 18.39
CA GLU A 259 -5.49 -8.70 18.41
C GLU A 259 -6.89 -8.54 19.00
N ASP A 260 -7.26 -7.34 19.47
CA ASP A 260 -8.58 -7.09 20.03
C ASP A 260 -9.64 -6.99 18.92
N GLU A 261 -10.46 -8.00 18.79
CA GLU A 261 -11.54 -8.06 17.81
C GLU A 261 -12.56 -6.92 17.96
N THR A 262 -12.77 -6.40 19.18
CA THR A 262 -13.69 -5.27 19.40
C THR A 262 -13.20 -4.03 18.66
N GLN A 263 -11.90 -3.83 18.59
CA GLN A 263 -11.26 -2.74 17.87
C GLN A 263 -11.33 -2.94 16.35
N TRP A 264 -11.32 -4.21 15.89
CA TRP A 264 -11.51 -4.51 14.48
C TRP A 264 -12.92 -4.16 14.02
N TYR A 265 -13.96 -4.51 14.79
CA TYR A 265 -15.34 -4.13 14.49
C TYR A 265 -15.57 -2.63 14.60
N LYS A 266 -14.92 -1.95 15.55
CA LYS A 266 -15.00 -0.50 15.71
C LYS A 266 -14.46 0.24 14.47
N SER A 267 -13.35 -0.21 13.92
CA SER A 267 -12.71 0.41 12.76
C SER A 267 -13.24 -0.08 11.42
N ASN A 268 -13.79 -1.31 11.32
CA ASN A 268 -14.24 -1.91 10.06
C ASN A 268 -15.75 -2.19 10.08
N PRO A 269 -16.58 -1.22 9.70
CA PRO A 269 -18.03 -1.38 9.75
C PRO A 269 -18.60 -2.45 8.79
N ALA A 270 -17.82 -2.94 7.82
CA ALA A 270 -18.18 -4.02 6.93
C ALA A 270 -17.71 -5.42 7.40
N LEU A 271 -17.04 -5.49 8.57
CA LEU A 271 -16.45 -6.72 9.08
C LEU A 271 -17.54 -7.77 9.37
N GLY A 272 -17.28 -9.01 8.96
CA GLY A 272 -18.25 -10.11 9.08
C GLY A 272 -19.29 -10.17 7.96
N VAL A 273 -19.35 -9.17 7.07
CA VAL A 273 -20.25 -9.17 5.92
C VAL A 273 -19.45 -9.39 4.63
N PHE A 274 -18.86 -8.37 4.05
CA PHE A 274 -18.00 -8.52 2.88
C PHE A 274 -16.50 -8.33 3.20
N ARG A 275 -16.15 -7.76 4.37
CA ARG A 275 -14.80 -7.77 4.93
C ARG A 275 -14.67 -9.02 5.83
N LYS A 276 -13.79 -9.94 5.44
CA LYS A 276 -13.64 -11.21 6.14
C LYS A 276 -12.90 -11.03 7.48
N LEU A 277 -13.48 -11.57 8.55
CA LEU A 277 -12.88 -11.56 9.90
C LEU A 277 -11.57 -12.36 9.92
N GLU A 278 -11.58 -13.52 9.28
CA GLU A 278 -10.45 -14.43 9.23
C GLU A 278 -9.18 -13.78 8.64
N ASP A 279 -9.34 -12.92 7.63
CA ASP A 279 -8.23 -12.21 7.02
C ASP A 279 -7.54 -11.25 8.02
N LEU A 280 -8.34 -10.52 8.83
CA LEU A 280 -7.78 -9.67 9.89
C LEU A 280 -7.12 -10.50 11.00
N ALA A 281 -7.78 -11.57 11.43
CA ALA A 281 -7.29 -12.43 12.49
C ALA A 281 -5.94 -13.08 12.12
N ASN A 282 -5.83 -13.59 10.90
CA ASN A 282 -4.60 -14.18 10.41
C ASN A 282 -3.47 -13.15 10.32
N TYR A 283 -3.77 -11.93 9.88
CA TYR A 283 -2.77 -10.87 9.81
C TYR A 283 -2.32 -10.43 11.22
N ALA A 284 -3.25 -10.24 12.16
CA ALA A 284 -2.95 -9.85 13.54
C ALA A 284 -2.06 -10.88 14.26
N LYS A 285 -2.33 -12.19 14.08
CA LYS A 285 -1.47 -13.26 14.62
C LYS A 285 -0.04 -13.20 14.10
N ARG A 286 0.15 -12.83 12.83
CA ARG A 286 1.49 -12.71 12.23
C ARG A 286 2.31 -11.55 12.80
N ILE A 287 1.67 -10.49 13.29
CA ILE A 287 2.35 -9.32 13.86
C ILE A 287 3.23 -9.72 15.05
N ARG A 288 2.86 -10.74 15.82
CA ARG A 288 3.70 -11.26 16.92
C ARG A 288 5.07 -11.73 16.42
N LEU A 289 5.09 -12.31 15.22
CA LEU A 289 6.31 -12.82 14.59
C LEU A 289 7.00 -11.77 13.73
N MET A 290 6.23 -10.79 13.25
CA MET A 290 6.66 -9.76 12.31
C MET A 290 6.29 -8.35 12.82
N PRO A 291 6.92 -7.84 13.89
CA PRO A 291 6.54 -6.58 14.53
C PRO A 291 6.55 -5.35 13.60
N LEU A 292 7.36 -5.39 12.53
CA LEU A 292 7.41 -4.33 11.54
C LEU A 292 6.12 -4.18 10.73
N GLN A 293 5.33 -5.23 10.64
CA GLN A 293 4.03 -5.19 9.96
C GLN A 293 2.94 -4.56 10.84
N GLU A 294 3.19 -4.34 12.14
CA GLU A 294 2.23 -3.76 13.06
C GLU A 294 1.79 -2.37 12.64
N ASN A 295 2.73 -1.48 12.32
CA ASN A 295 2.38 -0.12 11.91
C ASN A 295 1.57 -0.08 10.62
N MET A 296 1.85 -1.00 9.70
CA MET A 296 1.04 -1.15 8.49
C MET A 296 -0.35 -1.69 8.80
N PHE A 297 -0.46 -2.71 9.65
CA PHE A 297 -1.76 -3.23 10.09
C PHE A 297 -2.58 -2.15 10.79
N ARG A 298 -1.99 -1.43 11.74
CA ARG A 298 -2.63 -0.31 12.44
C ARG A 298 -3.16 0.74 11.46
N ARG A 299 -2.36 1.12 10.47
CA ARG A 299 -2.75 2.13 9.49
C ARG A 299 -3.82 1.64 8.50
N MET A 300 -3.63 0.45 7.90
CA MET A 300 -4.48 -0.02 6.81
C MET A 300 -5.76 -0.73 7.27
N PHE A 301 -5.72 -1.38 8.45
CA PHE A 301 -6.84 -2.19 8.94
C PHE A 301 -7.49 -1.62 10.20
N LEU A 302 -6.76 -0.89 11.02
CA LEU A 302 -7.29 -0.20 12.19
C LEU A 302 -7.50 1.30 11.97
N ASN A 303 -7.07 1.82 10.82
CA ASN A 303 -7.20 3.22 10.42
C ASN A 303 -6.57 4.22 11.40
N GLN A 304 -5.49 3.82 12.03
CA GLN A 304 -4.75 4.66 12.97
C GLN A 304 -3.67 5.45 12.24
N HIS A 305 -3.50 6.72 12.61
CA HIS A 305 -2.37 7.54 12.17
C HIS A 305 -1.12 7.10 12.94
N VAL A 306 -0.32 6.26 12.31
CA VAL A 306 0.90 5.71 12.90
C VAL A 306 2.06 6.03 11.97
N ALA A 307 3.09 6.66 12.53
CA ALA A 307 4.36 6.85 11.84
C ALA A 307 4.89 5.50 11.36
N LEU A 308 5.35 5.46 10.12
CA LEU A 308 6.12 4.32 9.67
C LEU A 308 7.46 4.41 10.41
N ASP A 309 7.71 3.50 11.33
CA ASP A 309 8.97 3.42 12.06
C ASP A 309 10.14 3.19 11.06
N HIS A 310 10.61 4.30 10.47
CA HIS A 310 11.80 4.28 9.62
C HIS A 310 13.09 4.04 10.44
N GLU A 311 12.99 4.04 11.78
CA GLU A 311 14.12 3.86 12.67
C GLU A 311 14.29 2.44 13.21
N LYS A 312 13.26 1.60 13.13
CA LYS A 312 13.39 0.17 13.47
C LYS A 312 13.88 -0.58 12.24
N GLY A 313 14.96 -1.34 12.39
CA GLY A 313 15.50 -2.18 11.31
C GLY A 313 14.42 -3.09 10.69
N ALA A 314 14.48 -3.29 9.38
CA ALA A 314 13.49 -4.08 8.64
C ALA A 314 13.53 -5.58 8.98
N ILE A 315 14.61 -6.06 9.55
CA ILE A 315 14.86 -7.48 9.84
C ILE A 315 14.80 -7.69 11.34
N ASN A 316 14.06 -8.71 11.78
CA ASN A 316 14.05 -9.13 13.18
C ASN A 316 15.43 -9.73 13.54
N MET A 317 16.24 -8.97 14.28
CA MET A 317 17.60 -9.36 14.58
C MET A 317 17.70 -10.51 15.59
N ASP A 318 16.67 -10.77 16.41
CA ASP A 318 16.65 -11.91 17.29
C ASP A 318 16.49 -13.21 16.49
N LEU A 319 15.60 -13.23 15.49
CA LEU A 319 15.45 -14.35 14.55
C LEU A 319 16.68 -14.51 13.66
N TRP A 320 17.25 -13.40 13.18
CA TRP A 320 18.50 -13.43 12.42
C TRP A 320 19.62 -14.09 13.21
N ASP A 321 19.79 -13.72 14.47
CA ASP A 321 20.83 -14.26 15.35
C ASP A 321 20.57 -15.75 15.69
N LEU A 322 19.32 -16.17 15.84
CA LEU A 322 18.95 -17.58 15.98
C LEU A 322 19.33 -18.42 14.75
N CYS A 323 19.18 -17.85 13.57
CA CYS A 323 19.54 -18.49 12.29
C CYS A 323 21.05 -18.37 11.97
N THR A 324 21.81 -17.53 12.68
CA THR A 324 23.25 -17.36 12.46
C THR A 324 24.03 -18.51 13.09
N LYS A 325 24.86 -19.18 12.29
CA LYS A 325 25.67 -20.34 12.73
C LYS A 325 27.09 -20.26 12.17
N LYS A 326 28.00 -20.93 12.85
CA LYS A 326 29.32 -21.17 12.28
C LYS A 326 29.19 -22.25 11.20
N VAL A 327 29.41 -21.86 9.95
CA VAL A 327 29.39 -22.74 8.78
C VAL A 327 30.83 -23.08 8.39
N ASP A 328 31.20 -24.38 8.39
CA ASP A 328 32.47 -24.79 7.76
C ASP A 328 32.22 -24.88 6.24
N THR A 329 32.80 -23.94 5.52
CA THR A 329 32.62 -23.85 4.06
C THR A 329 33.23 -25.03 3.31
N LYS A 330 34.01 -25.91 3.96
CA LYS A 330 34.50 -27.17 3.39
C LYS A 330 33.39 -28.20 3.25
N ASP A 331 32.41 -28.18 4.16
CA ASP A 331 31.27 -29.09 4.08
C ASP A 331 30.35 -28.82 2.89
N LEU A 332 30.50 -27.65 2.26
CA LEU A 332 29.74 -27.22 1.08
C LEU A 332 30.48 -27.45 -0.24
N GLU A 333 31.70 -28.01 -0.21
CA GLU A 333 32.48 -28.26 -1.44
C GLU A 333 31.72 -29.19 -2.40
N GLY A 334 31.60 -28.73 -3.66
CA GLY A 334 30.87 -29.45 -4.72
C GLY A 334 29.34 -29.30 -4.66
N TRP A 335 28.79 -28.58 -3.67
CA TRP A 335 27.37 -28.33 -3.62
C TRP A 335 26.93 -27.30 -4.67
N LYS A 336 25.72 -27.47 -5.20
CA LYS A 336 25.05 -26.48 -6.02
C LYS A 336 24.71 -25.24 -5.19
N CYS A 337 24.90 -24.06 -5.77
CA CYS A 337 24.51 -22.80 -5.15
C CYS A 337 24.06 -21.77 -6.18
N TRP A 338 23.32 -20.79 -5.69
CA TRP A 338 22.81 -19.67 -6.45
C TRP A 338 23.41 -18.38 -5.89
N GLY A 339 24.03 -17.59 -6.77
CA GLY A 339 24.66 -16.35 -6.38
C GLY A 339 23.72 -15.16 -6.51
N GLY A 340 23.79 -14.23 -5.59
CA GLY A 340 23.25 -12.89 -5.77
C GLY A 340 24.36 -11.86 -5.76
N LEU A 341 24.37 -10.95 -6.72
CA LEU A 341 25.41 -9.93 -6.90
C LEU A 341 24.79 -8.53 -6.87
N ASP A 342 25.22 -7.73 -5.90
CA ASP A 342 24.86 -6.32 -5.82
C ASP A 342 26.12 -5.45 -5.92
N LEU A 343 26.29 -4.81 -7.08
CA LEU A 343 27.45 -4.01 -7.41
C LEU A 343 27.34 -2.59 -6.85
N SER A 344 28.33 -2.15 -6.12
CA SER A 344 28.40 -0.77 -5.66
C SER A 344 28.92 0.21 -6.73
N SER A 345 28.41 1.44 -6.70
CA SER A 345 28.63 2.40 -7.77
C SER A 345 29.96 3.16 -7.75
N LYS A 346 30.75 3.22 -6.68
CA LYS A 346 32.11 3.87 -6.76
C LYS A 346 33.08 3.72 -5.58
N ASN A 347 32.73 3.59 -4.35
CA ASN A 347 33.67 3.50 -3.21
C ASN A 347 33.04 2.73 -2.07
N ASP A 348 32.26 1.71 -2.40
CA ASP A 348 31.32 1.10 -1.49
C ASP A 348 31.56 -0.39 -1.33
N ILE A 349 30.75 -1.05 -0.52
CA ILE A 349 30.78 -2.49 -0.37
C ILE A 349 29.99 -3.10 -1.54
N THR A 350 30.59 -4.06 -2.23
CA THR A 350 29.93 -4.94 -3.20
C THR A 350 29.57 -6.24 -2.49
N GLY A 351 28.31 -6.65 -2.57
CA GLY A 351 27.82 -7.90 -2.01
C GLY A 351 27.77 -9.00 -3.07
N PHE A 352 28.42 -10.12 -2.80
CA PHE A 352 28.21 -11.39 -3.51
C PHE A 352 27.86 -12.44 -2.47
N VAL A 353 26.65 -12.99 -2.55
CA VAL A 353 26.16 -13.92 -1.54
C VAL A 353 25.74 -15.23 -2.22
N LEU A 354 26.28 -16.33 -1.74
CA LEU A 354 25.94 -17.67 -2.24
C LEU A 354 24.88 -18.27 -1.33
N VAL A 355 23.85 -18.86 -1.94
CA VAL A 355 22.77 -19.56 -1.26
C VAL A 355 22.75 -21.00 -1.70
N PHE A 356 22.81 -21.92 -0.74
CA PHE A 356 22.79 -23.36 -0.95
C PHE A 356 21.47 -23.93 -0.41
N TYR A 357 20.98 -24.99 -1.00
CA TYR A 357 19.81 -25.71 -0.52
C TYR A 357 20.17 -27.12 -0.07
N GLU A 358 19.86 -27.44 1.18
CA GLU A 358 20.05 -28.76 1.77
C GLU A 358 18.77 -29.58 1.62
N GLU A 359 18.70 -30.44 0.60
CA GLU A 359 17.50 -31.22 0.27
C GLU A 359 17.00 -32.09 1.43
N THR A 360 17.92 -32.62 2.25
CA THR A 360 17.59 -33.53 3.35
C THR A 360 16.84 -32.90 4.50
N THR A 361 17.12 -31.60 4.76
CA THR A 361 16.52 -30.85 5.87
C THR A 361 15.56 -29.74 5.39
N GLY A 362 15.59 -29.42 4.09
CA GLY A 362 14.85 -28.31 3.53
C GLY A 362 15.37 -26.94 3.97
N ARG A 363 16.63 -26.85 4.39
CA ARG A 363 17.27 -25.61 4.87
C ARG A 363 18.02 -24.89 3.75
N PHE A 364 18.08 -23.56 3.89
CA PHE A 364 18.89 -22.71 3.03
C PHE A 364 20.12 -22.23 3.79
N ILE A 365 21.30 -22.42 3.21
CA ILE A 365 22.57 -22.00 3.82
C ILE A 365 23.05 -20.76 3.06
N VAL A 366 23.27 -19.67 3.77
CA VAL A 366 23.65 -18.36 3.22
C VAL A 366 25.10 -18.06 3.57
N VAL A 367 25.96 -17.89 2.56
CA VAL A 367 27.39 -17.58 2.75
C VAL A 367 27.72 -16.25 2.07
N PRO A 368 27.96 -15.15 2.82
CA PRO A 368 28.26 -13.85 2.26
C PRO A 368 29.74 -13.69 1.92
N TYR A 369 30.02 -13.10 0.75
CA TYR A 369 31.32 -12.59 0.32
C TYR A 369 31.17 -11.10 0.06
N LEU A 370 31.76 -10.27 0.91
CA LEU A 370 31.62 -8.82 0.87
C LEU A 370 32.95 -8.21 0.46
N TYR A 371 32.96 -7.31 -0.52
CA TYR A 371 34.18 -6.71 -1.06
C TYR A 371 34.21 -5.20 -0.87
N THR A 372 35.39 -4.65 -0.62
CA THR A 372 35.59 -3.21 -0.48
C THR A 372 36.93 -2.78 -1.10
N PRO A 373 37.05 -1.53 -1.66
CA PRO A 373 38.32 -1.02 -2.14
C PRO A 373 39.26 -0.74 -0.96
N LYS A 374 40.46 -1.30 -1.00
CA LYS A 374 41.44 -1.23 0.09
C LYS A 374 41.93 0.19 0.38
N GLU A 375 42.22 0.98 -0.66
CA GLU A 375 42.78 2.32 -0.51
C GLU A 375 41.81 3.33 0.13
N THR A 376 40.52 3.04 0.17
CA THR A 376 39.50 3.94 0.74
C THR A 376 39.10 3.56 2.16
N VAL A 377 39.54 2.41 2.68
CA VAL A 377 39.11 1.85 3.97
C VAL A 377 39.33 2.84 5.13
N ALA A 378 40.56 3.35 5.29
CA ALA A 378 40.90 4.26 6.40
C ALA A 378 40.06 5.54 6.39
N TYR A 379 39.87 6.14 5.20
CA TYR A 379 39.02 7.33 5.04
C TYR A 379 37.57 7.04 5.39
N ARG A 380 37.03 5.93 4.89
CA ARG A 380 35.64 5.53 5.11
C ARG A 380 35.38 5.14 6.55
N GLN A 381 36.33 4.46 7.20
CA GLN A 381 36.24 4.12 8.63
C GLN A 381 36.04 5.37 9.48
N HIS A 382 36.82 6.44 9.19
CA HIS A 382 36.66 7.70 9.89
C HIS A 382 35.37 8.44 9.55
N LYS A 383 34.99 8.45 8.26
CA LYS A 383 33.81 9.17 7.77
C LYS A 383 32.51 8.54 8.25
N ASP A 384 32.40 7.21 8.14
CA ASP A 384 31.18 6.46 8.40
C ASP A 384 31.10 5.99 9.86
N ASN A 385 32.19 6.13 10.60
CA ASN A 385 32.38 5.63 11.96
C ASN A 385 32.07 4.11 12.09
N ASN A 386 32.49 3.32 11.09
CA ASN A 386 32.29 1.87 11.03
C ASN A 386 33.62 1.13 11.09
N PRO A 387 33.69 -0.05 11.70
CA PRO A 387 34.94 -0.78 11.95
C PRO A 387 35.41 -1.61 10.73
N TYR A 388 35.63 -0.97 9.58
CA TYR A 388 36.01 -1.66 8.33
C TYR A 388 37.30 -2.48 8.48
N GLU A 389 38.35 -1.93 9.12
CA GLU A 389 39.61 -2.62 9.33
C GLU A 389 39.45 -3.87 10.22
N TYR A 390 38.56 -3.80 11.21
CA TYR A 390 38.25 -4.93 12.07
C TYR A 390 37.58 -6.06 11.29
N TRP A 391 36.57 -5.73 10.44
CA TRP A 391 35.90 -6.71 9.60
C TRP A 391 36.86 -7.36 8.58
N ILE A 392 37.79 -6.57 8.03
CA ILE A 392 38.81 -7.09 7.11
C ILE A 392 39.75 -8.05 7.86
N LYS A 393 40.23 -7.68 9.06
CA LYS A 393 41.11 -8.51 9.86
C LYS A 393 40.44 -9.83 10.28
N LYS A 394 39.14 -9.80 10.49
CA LYS A 394 38.34 -10.98 10.86
C LYS A 394 38.01 -11.87 9.66
N GLY A 395 38.11 -11.35 8.45
CA GLY A 395 37.71 -12.04 7.21
C GLY A 395 36.25 -11.83 6.83
N ASP A 396 35.56 -10.98 7.54
CA ASP A 396 34.13 -10.67 7.28
C ASP A 396 33.96 -9.71 6.09
N LEU A 397 35.04 -9.04 5.66
CA LEU A 397 35.09 -8.10 4.54
C LEU A 397 36.40 -8.28 3.78
N ILE A 398 36.31 -8.46 2.46
CA ILE A 398 37.47 -8.70 1.57
C ILE A 398 37.92 -7.37 0.97
N ALA A 399 39.14 -6.95 1.29
CA ALA A 399 39.74 -5.73 0.74
C ALA A 399 40.45 -6.04 -0.58
N LEU A 400 39.95 -5.50 -1.68
CA LEU A 400 40.58 -5.58 -3.00
C LEU A 400 41.45 -4.34 -3.27
N ASP A 401 42.63 -4.55 -3.86
CA ASP A 401 43.55 -3.45 -4.15
C ASP A 401 42.92 -2.45 -5.15
N GLY A 402 43.07 -1.15 -4.86
CA GLY A 402 42.56 -0.05 -5.67
C GLY A 402 41.65 0.92 -4.91
N LYS A 403 41.31 2.03 -5.57
CA LYS A 403 40.35 3.05 -5.10
C LYS A 403 38.90 2.68 -5.34
N TYR A 404 38.66 1.71 -6.22
CA TYR A 404 37.35 1.14 -6.56
C TYR A 404 37.42 -0.36 -6.41
N VAL A 405 36.27 -1.04 -6.27
CA VAL A 405 36.25 -2.50 -6.29
C VAL A 405 36.84 -2.98 -7.61
N ASN A 406 37.98 -3.65 -7.54
CA ASN A 406 38.67 -4.18 -8.72
C ASN A 406 37.89 -5.39 -9.24
N PHE A 407 37.19 -5.19 -10.33
CA PHE A 407 36.28 -6.18 -10.87
C PHE A 407 36.98 -7.44 -11.37
N GLU A 408 38.22 -7.32 -11.95
CA GLU A 408 38.98 -8.49 -12.36
C GLU A 408 39.34 -9.37 -11.16
N ARG A 409 39.75 -8.76 -10.06
CA ARG A 409 40.01 -9.49 -8.80
C ARG A 409 38.75 -10.12 -8.19
N PHE A 410 37.63 -9.44 -8.32
CA PHE A 410 36.34 -10.03 -7.96
C PHE A 410 36.03 -11.26 -8.81
N LEU A 411 36.19 -11.17 -10.14
CA LEU A 411 35.99 -12.28 -11.07
C LEU A 411 36.92 -13.45 -10.76
N ASP A 412 38.22 -13.20 -10.54
CA ASP A 412 39.18 -14.23 -10.18
C ASP A 412 38.68 -15.02 -8.94
N HIS A 413 38.23 -14.31 -7.89
CA HIS A 413 37.72 -14.96 -6.70
C HIS A 413 36.36 -15.65 -6.94
N ALA A 414 35.47 -15.07 -7.76
CA ALA A 414 34.21 -15.75 -8.12
C ALA A 414 34.46 -17.07 -8.87
N VAL A 415 35.52 -17.12 -9.72
CA VAL A 415 35.97 -18.35 -10.39
C VAL A 415 36.49 -19.38 -9.37
N GLU A 416 37.32 -18.95 -8.40
CA GLU A 416 37.79 -19.83 -7.32
C GLU A 416 36.61 -20.39 -6.50
N LEU A 417 35.59 -19.59 -6.26
CA LEU A 417 34.36 -20.03 -5.58
C LEU A 417 33.55 -21.02 -6.43
N ASP A 418 33.49 -20.84 -7.75
CA ASP A 418 32.83 -21.76 -8.66
C ASP A 418 33.58 -23.11 -8.80
N GLU A 419 34.91 -23.09 -8.72
CA GLU A 419 35.71 -24.32 -8.65
C GLU A 419 35.50 -25.09 -7.35
N LYS A 420 35.24 -24.36 -6.26
CA LYS A 420 34.97 -24.93 -4.95
C LYS A 420 33.54 -25.43 -4.82
N TYR A 421 32.58 -24.67 -5.33
CA TYR A 421 31.15 -24.97 -5.32
C TYR A 421 30.65 -25.10 -6.76
N ARG A 422 29.36 -25.27 -6.97
CA ARG A 422 28.76 -25.26 -8.29
C ARG A 422 27.78 -24.11 -8.38
N ILE A 423 28.23 -22.97 -8.90
CA ILE A 423 27.35 -21.82 -9.08
C ILE A 423 26.48 -22.06 -10.32
N GLU A 424 25.19 -22.33 -10.12
CA GLU A 424 24.25 -22.61 -11.20
C GLU A 424 23.81 -21.32 -11.90
N GLN A 425 23.46 -20.29 -11.13
CA GLN A 425 22.98 -19.00 -11.61
C GLN A 425 23.46 -17.83 -10.75
N ILE A 426 23.52 -16.63 -11.32
CA ILE A 426 23.85 -15.40 -10.61
C ILE A 426 22.76 -14.35 -10.87
N GLY A 427 22.01 -13.99 -9.84
CA GLY A 427 21.06 -12.86 -9.87
C GLY A 427 21.77 -11.53 -9.66
N PHE A 428 21.45 -10.54 -10.47
CA PHE A 428 22.05 -9.21 -10.38
C PHE A 428 21.06 -8.08 -10.59
N ASP A 429 21.40 -6.86 -10.11
CA ASP A 429 20.58 -5.68 -10.35
C ASP A 429 20.68 -5.21 -11.83
N GLN A 430 19.55 -5.11 -12.50
CA GLN A 430 19.41 -4.70 -13.90
C GLN A 430 20.11 -3.36 -14.25
N TRP A 431 20.36 -2.51 -13.26
CA TRP A 431 21.04 -1.21 -13.43
C TRP A 431 22.56 -1.27 -13.28
N GLY A 432 23.15 -2.48 -13.24
CA GLY A 432 24.58 -2.69 -13.16
C GLY A 432 25.32 -2.38 -14.46
N SER A 433 26.67 -2.34 -14.40
CA SER A 433 27.53 -2.08 -15.55
C SER A 433 27.43 -3.20 -16.60
N THR A 434 26.98 -2.88 -17.79
CA THR A 434 26.86 -3.82 -18.95
C THR A 434 28.15 -4.58 -19.23
N THR A 435 29.32 -3.94 -19.08
CA THR A 435 30.63 -4.56 -19.32
C THR A 435 30.93 -5.69 -18.35
N ILE A 436 30.48 -5.55 -17.10
CA ILE A 436 30.68 -6.54 -16.05
C ILE A 436 29.78 -7.75 -16.29
N ILE A 437 28.53 -7.49 -16.65
CA ILE A 437 27.50 -8.51 -16.89
C ILE A 437 27.94 -9.42 -18.06
N ASN A 438 28.36 -8.86 -19.18
CA ASN A 438 28.81 -9.64 -20.33
C ASN A 438 29.96 -10.61 -19.97
N ARG A 439 30.86 -10.22 -19.07
CA ARG A 439 31.92 -11.11 -18.57
C ARG A 439 31.47 -12.21 -17.65
N LEU A 440 30.41 -11.97 -16.88
CA LEU A 440 29.77 -13.00 -16.05
C LEU A 440 29.00 -13.98 -16.94
N GLU A 441 28.31 -13.49 -17.97
CA GLU A 441 27.55 -14.30 -18.95
C GLU A 441 28.46 -15.25 -19.78
N ASP A 442 29.76 -14.93 -19.92
CA ASP A 442 30.71 -15.84 -20.53
C ASP A 442 30.88 -17.17 -19.77
N ARG A 443 30.49 -17.21 -18.48
CA ARG A 443 30.73 -18.39 -17.62
C ARG A 443 29.50 -18.89 -16.92
N TRP A 444 28.59 -18.03 -16.51
CA TRP A 444 27.41 -18.36 -15.71
C TRP A 444 26.11 -17.94 -16.39
N ASP A 445 25.03 -18.59 -16.01
CA ASP A 445 23.68 -18.11 -16.32
C ASP A 445 23.34 -16.91 -15.41
N VAL A 446 23.26 -15.71 -15.99
CA VAL A 446 23.15 -14.45 -15.25
C VAL A 446 21.76 -13.87 -15.43
N ILE A 447 21.02 -13.76 -14.33
CA ILE A 447 19.60 -13.41 -14.33
C ILE A 447 19.40 -11.96 -13.83
N PRO A 448 18.85 -11.06 -14.66
CA PRO A 448 18.54 -9.70 -14.21
C PRO A 448 17.34 -9.70 -13.25
N ILE A 449 17.52 -9.21 -12.03
CA ILE A 449 16.50 -9.14 -10.99
C ILE A 449 16.16 -7.68 -10.68
N GLY A 450 14.90 -7.31 -10.87
CA GLY A 450 14.41 -5.96 -10.58
C GLY A 450 14.28 -5.70 -9.08
N GLN A 451 14.88 -4.60 -8.58
CA GLN A 451 14.77 -4.20 -7.17
C GLN A 451 13.49 -3.39 -6.86
N GLY A 452 12.45 -3.52 -7.68
CA GLY A 452 11.12 -2.93 -7.43
C GLY A 452 10.30 -3.75 -6.42
N THR A 453 9.29 -3.11 -5.82
CA THR A 453 8.38 -3.78 -4.87
C THR A 453 7.72 -5.02 -5.46
N LYS A 454 7.38 -5.00 -6.76
CA LYS A 454 6.75 -6.15 -7.44
C LYS A 454 7.58 -7.44 -7.33
N THR A 455 8.90 -7.37 -7.48
CA THR A 455 9.80 -8.52 -7.41
C THR A 455 10.24 -8.80 -5.97
N MET A 456 10.63 -7.74 -5.25
CA MET A 456 11.23 -7.89 -3.92
C MET A 456 10.23 -8.33 -2.85
N THR A 457 8.94 -8.01 -2.99
CA THR A 457 7.93 -8.40 -2.01
C THR A 457 7.90 -9.90 -1.78
N GLN A 458 7.91 -10.69 -2.85
CA GLN A 458 7.81 -12.15 -2.74
C GLN A 458 9.01 -12.70 -1.96
N VAL A 459 10.22 -12.38 -2.41
CA VAL A 459 11.45 -12.93 -1.78
C VAL A 459 11.65 -12.42 -0.34
N ILE A 460 11.22 -11.19 -0.03
CA ILE A 460 11.27 -10.69 1.36
C ILE A 460 10.31 -11.47 2.24
N ASN A 461 9.09 -11.76 1.78
CA ASN A 461 8.15 -12.58 2.52
C ASN A 461 8.68 -14.00 2.73
N ASP A 462 9.26 -14.60 1.69
CA ASP A 462 9.87 -15.94 1.78
C ASP A 462 11.05 -15.94 2.78
N PHE A 463 11.92 -14.94 2.71
CA PHE A 463 13.02 -14.73 3.65
C PHE A 463 12.53 -14.60 5.10
N GLU A 464 11.52 -13.79 5.34
CA GLU A 464 10.97 -13.59 6.68
C GLU A 464 10.33 -14.90 7.23
N ASN A 465 9.62 -15.65 6.37
CA ASN A 465 9.07 -16.94 6.76
C ASN A 465 10.17 -17.97 7.07
N LEU A 466 11.22 -18.03 6.25
CA LEU A 466 12.35 -18.92 6.48
C LEU A 466 13.12 -18.60 7.78
N LEU A 467 13.18 -17.30 8.17
CA LEU A 467 13.71 -16.89 9.47
C LEU A 467 12.84 -17.40 10.63
N VAL A 468 11.52 -17.24 10.51
CA VAL A 468 10.55 -17.69 11.54
C VAL A 468 10.58 -19.20 11.70
N ASP A 469 10.65 -19.92 10.59
CA ASP A 469 10.67 -21.40 10.57
C ASP A 469 12.05 -21.99 10.94
N GLU A 470 13.04 -21.14 11.24
CA GLU A 470 14.44 -21.53 11.49
C GLU A 470 15.05 -22.39 10.35
N ARG A 471 14.58 -22.18 9.13
CA ARG A 471 15.03 -22.88 7.92
C ARG A 471 16.20 -22.17 7.23
N LEU A 472 16.61 -21.01 7.70
CA LEU A 472 17.84 -20.34 7.28
C LEU A 472 19.00 -20.74 8.18
N VAL A 473 20.17 -20.94 7.57
CA VAL A 473 21.46 -21.06 8.23
C VAL A 473 22.35 -19.97 7.66
N ILE A 474 22.54 -18.88 8.39
CA ILE A 474 23.32 -17.73 7.95
C ILE A 474 24.75 -17.88 8.50
N ALA A 475 25.75 -17.94 7.63
CA ALA A 475 27.13 -18.01 8.07
C ALA A 475 27.52 -16.77 8.89
N GLU A 476 28.21 -16.96 10.01
CA GLU A 476 28.68 -15.89 10.88
C GLU A 476 29.54 -14.88 10.10
N ASN A 477 29.08 -13.62 10.06
CA ASN A 477 29.79 -12.50 9.45
C ASN A 477 29.27 -11.19 10.07
N GLU A 478 30.10 -10.48 10.82
CA GLU A 478 29.67 -9.27 11.53
C GLU A 478 29.36 -8.08 10.59
N CYS A 479 30.07 -7.98 9.47
CA CYS A 479 29.77 -6.96 8.46
C CYS A 479 28.38 -7.21 7.85
N PHE A 480 28.05 -8.47 7.55
CA PHE A 480 26.75 -8.85 7.03
C PHE A 480 25.63 -8.63 8.05
N ARG A 481 25.86 -9.03 9.31
CA ARG A 481 24.93 -8.77 10.41
C ARG A 481 24.68 -7.26 10.61
N PHE A 482 25.74 -6.44 10.49
CA PHE A 482 25.61 -4.99 10.53
C PHE A 482 24.73 -4.47 9.38
N MET A 483 24.88 -5.00 8.16
CA MET A 483 24.02 -4.65 7.03
C MET A 483 22.56 -5.02 7.28
N ALA A 484 22.31 -6.22 7.81
CA ALA A 484 20.95 -6.67 8.15
C ALA A 484 20.27 -5.74 9.16
N LYS A 485 20.97 -5.35 10.22
CA LYS A 485 20.49 -4.43 11.25
C LYS A 485 20.12 -3.05 10.70
N ASN A 486 20.76 -2.62 9.60
CA ASN A 486 20.55 -1.30 9.01
C ASN A 486 19.55 -1.30 7.85
N CYS A 487 18.95 -2.44 7.49
CA CYS A 487 17.91 -2.50 6.49
C CYS A 487 16.68 -1.70 6.93
N ILE A 488 16.16 -0.88 6.02
CA ILE A 488 14.90 -0.15 6.19
C ILE A 488 13.91 -0.60 5.12
N ALA A 489 12.76 -1.09 5.53
CA ALA A 489 11.69 -1.47 4.63
C ALA A 489 10.94 -0.24 4.11
N VAL A 490 10.57 -0.25 2.84
CA VAL A 490 9.71 0.74 2.20
C VAL A 490 8.56 0.00 1.55
N TYR A 491 7.37 0.43 1.87
CA TYR A 491 6.14 -0.15 1.34
C TYR A 491 5.56 0.75 0.26
N ASP A 492 5.01 0.16 -0.79
CA ASP A 492 4.21 0.88 -1.77
C ASP A 492 2.72 0.86 -1.42
N GLU A 493 1.93 1.54 -2.25
CA GLU A 493 0.48 1.67 -2.06
C GLU A 493 -0.30 0.35 -2.13
N MET A 494 0.28 -0.67 -2.79
CA MET A 494 -0.30 -2.01 -2.92
C MET A 494 0.22 -2.99 -1.88
N LEU A 495 0.89 -2.50 -0.83
CA LEU A 495 1.55 -3.28 0.20
C LEU A 495 2.78 -4.07 -0.30
N GLY A 496 3.29 -3.75 -1.48
CA GLY A 496 4.57 -4.24 -1.94
C GLY A 496 5.70 -3.70 -1.05
N VAL A 497 6.63 -4.55 -0.66
CA VAL A 497 7.76 -4.21 0.21
C VAL A 497 9.08 -4.34 -0.53
N LYS A 498 10.02 -3.44 -0.21
CA LYS A 498 11.43 -3.58 -0.58
C LYS A 498 12.33 -2.97 0.47
N TYR A 499 13.56 -3.43 0.57
CA TYR A 499 14.57 -2.77 1.39
C TYR A 499 15.21 -1.63 0.60
N SER A 500 15.30 -0.45 1.24
CA SER A 500 15.67 0.79 0.58
C SER A 500 17.12 1.20 0.90
N LYS A 501 18.02 1.07 -0.05
CA LYS A 501 19.40 1.60 0.03
C LYS A 501 19.42 3.12 0.31
N LYS A 502 18.44 3.87 -0.21
CA LYS A 502 18.37 5.33 -0.06
C LYS A 502 17.96 5.76 1.34
N LYS A 503 17.09 5.01 2.02
CA LYS A 503 16.61 5.33 3.37
C LYS A 503 17.45 4.68 4.46
N SER A 504 18.16 3.61 4.16
CA SER A 504 19.11 2.97 5.07
C SER A 504 20.29 3.90 5.32
N LYS A 505 20.59 4.14 6.60
CA LYS A 505 21.70 5.02 7.02
C LYS A 505 23.07 4.50 6.58
N PHE A 506 23.18 3.18 6.50
CA PHE A 506 24.39 2.46 6.11
C PHE A 506 24.07 1.50 4.96
N LYS A 507 25.13 0.87 4.43
CA LYS A 507 25.04 -0.01 3.28
C LYS A 507 24.34 -1.33 3.60
N ILE A 508 23.54 -1.82 2.66
CA ILE A 508 22.76 -3.06 2.77
C ILE A 508 22.97 -3.99 1.57
N ASP A 509 24.01 -3.73 0.78
CA ASP A 509 24.26 -4.40 -0.52
C ASP A 509 24.36 -5.93 -0.38
N GLY A 510 24.97 -6.41 0.72
CA GLY A 510 25.01 -7.85 1.02
C GLY A 510 23.63 -8.47 1.23
N VAL A 511 22.72 -7.76 1.90
CA VAL A 511 21.35 -8.26 2.12
C VAL A 511 20.54 -8.26 0.83
N ILE A 512 20.71 -7.25 -0.02
CA ILE A 512 20.08 -7.24 -1.35
C ILE A 512 20.61 -8.38 -2.20
N ALA A 513 21.92 -8.61 -2.18
CA ALA A 513 22.54 -9.75 -2.86
C ALA A 513 21.98 -11.09 -2.34
N MET A 514 21.85 -11.25 -1.02
CA MET A 514 21.24 -12.44 -0.42
C MET A 514 19.83 -12.70 -0.96
N LEU A 515 18.99 -11.66 -0.99
CA LEU A 515 17.62 -11.81 -1.48
C LEU A 515 17.57 -12.23 -2.95
N MET A 516 18.49 -11.73 -3.79
CA MET A 516 18.56 -12.14 -5.19
C MET A 516 19.00 -13.60 -5.35
N GLY A 517 20.01 -14.04 -4.60
CA GLY A 517 20.43 -15.45 -4.60
C GLY A 517 19.36 -16.38 -4.01
N LEU A 518 18.67 -15.96 -2.97
CA LEU A 518 17.58 -16.71 -2.35
C LEU A 518 16.39 -16.90 -3.32
N LEU A 519 16.02 -15.85 -4.06
CA LEU A 519 14.96 -15.93 -5.07
C LEU A 519 15.26 -17.04 -6.09
N LEU A 520 16.46 -17.02 -6.68
CA LEU A 520 16.86 -18.03 -7.67
C LEU A 520 16.91 -19.44 -7.08
N CYS A 521 17.43 -19.58 -5.87
CA CYS A 521 17.51 -20.86 -5.18
C CYS A 521 16.11 -21.45 -4.90
N ILE A 522 15.13 -20.63 -4.50
CA ILE A 522 13.74 -21.05 -4.28
C ILE A 522 13.08 -21.47 -5.58
N GLU A 523 13.20 -20.67 -6.65
CA GLU A 523 12.60 -20.93 -7.96
C GLU A 523 13.12 -22.23 -8.58
N GLU A 524 14.44 -22.45 -8.55
CA GLU A 524 15.07 -23.64 -9.18
C GLU A 524 14.74 -24.94 -8.45
N ASN A 525 14.61 -24.89 -7.11
CA ASN A 525 14.31 -26.10 -6.34
C ASN A 525 12.81 -26.41 -6.26
N GLY A 526 11.97 -25.72 -7.02
CA GLY A 526 10.52 -25.97 -7.08
C GLY A 526 9.83 -25.82 -5.73
N ILE A 527 10.42 -25.03 -4.83
CA ILE A 527 9.81 -24.76 -3.54
C ILE A 527 8.66 -23.80 -3.81
N GLU A 528 7.44 -24.26 -3.54
CA GLU A 528 6.26 -23.42 -3.70
C GLU A 528 6.44 -22.15 -2.88
N HIS A 529 6.34 -21.02 -3.55
CA HIS A 529 6.27 -19.73 -2.85
C HIS A 529 5.12 -19.80 -1.86
N TYR A 530 5.38 -19.43 -0.62
CA TYR A 530 4.39 -19.47 0.45
C TYR A 530 3.08 -18.85 -0.03
N ASN A 531 2.11 -19.70 -0.33
CA ASN A 531 0.75 -19.31 -0.64
C ASN A 531 -0.09 -19.46 0.63
N PRO A 532 -0.45 -18.34 1.29
CA PRO A 532 -1.22 -18.40 2.53
C PRO A 532 -2.59 -19.07 2.38
N VAL A 533 -3.05 -19.31 1.15
CA VAL A 533 -4.35 -19.94 0.87
C VAL A 533 -4.24 -21.47 0.94
N GLU A 534 -3.15 -22.07 0.49
CA GLU A 534 -2.99 -23.54 0.47
C GLU A 534 -2.70 -24.15 1.85
N TYR A 535 -2.08 -23.37 2.75
CA TYR A 535 -1.84 -23.83 4.12
C TYR A 535 -3.12 -23.92 4.97
N LEU A 536 -4.19 -23.24 4.55
CA LEU A 536 -5.50 -23.26 5.22
C LEU A 536 -6.35 -24.46 4.80
N ASP A 537 -6.10 -25.06 3.63
CA ASP A 537 -6.80 -26.26 3.15
C ASP A 537 -6.19 -27.56 3.73
N ALA A 538 -5.02 -27.47 4.36
CA ALA A 538 -4.32 -28.62 4.99
C ALA A 538 -4.51 -28.72 6.52
N MET A 539 -5.19 -27.77 7.15
CA MET A 539 -5.61 -27.77 8.56
C MET A 539 -7.11 -27.96 8.72
#